data_bfe95c5968b510369c7bf8ca5588afb3
#
_entry.id   bfe95c5968b510369c7bf8ca5588afb3
#
_cell.length_a   1.000
_cell.length_b   1.000
_cell.length_c   1.000
_cell.angle_alpha   90.00
_cell.angle_beta   90.00
_cell.angle_gamma   90.00
#
_symmetry.space_group_name_H-M   'P 1'
#
loop_
_entity.id
_entity.type
_entity.pdbx_description
1 polymer ?
#
loop_
_entity_poly.entity_id
_entity_poly.type
_entity_poly.pdbx_seq_one_letter_code
_entity_poly.pdbx_strand_id
1 'polypeptide(L)'
;MQFGPVPLDQAEGAILAHSVPLPNGRLRKGCRIGPEEIATLRGIGLSDVIVARLGPQDVHEDAAARTIAEALVAGQTAGLDLRPVGTGRVNIHVAEAGVVGVDAARVNALNAVDPMVTLATVPRWQRLAAGEMAATVKVIAYGVASASVAAAALAGQGALTLHPPRLRTAALIQTVTPEDDGGSGHRAIESRLQALQVALQ
;
A
#
# COMPACT_ATOMS: atom_id res chain seq x y z
N MET A 1 -12.95 -7.93 16.48
CA MET A 1 -12.59 -9.21 15.82
C MET A 1 -12.24 -10.26 16.85
N GLN A 2 -12.72 -11.50 16.72
CA GLN A 2 -12.32 -12.65 17.52
C GLN A 2 -11.32 -13.50 16.73
N PHE A 3 -10.25 -13.96 17.40
CA PHE A 3 -9.20 -14.77 16.78
C PHE A 3 -8.86 -15.96 17.68
N GLY A 4 -8.85 -17.16 17.12
CA GLY A 4 -8.50 -18.36 17.89
C GLY A 4 -9.02 -19.64 17.26
N PRO A 5 -8.80 -20.80 17.96
CA PRO A 5 -9.30 -22.09 17.53
C PRO A 5 -10.83 -22.17 17.72
N VAL A 6 -11.50 -22.77 16.74
CA VAL A 6 -12.93 -23.10 16.82
C VAL A 6 -13.15 -24.50 16.26
N PRO A 7 -14.14 -25.28 16.78
CA PRO A 7 -14.57 -26.52 16.16
C PRO A 7 -15.01 -26.29 14.72
N LEU A 8 -14.77 -27.28 13.84
CA LEU A 8 -15.10 -27.16 12.40
C LEU A 8 -16.58 -26.87 12.14
N ASP A 9 -17.48 -27.43 12.92
CA ASP A 9 -18.92 -27.20 12.82
C ASP A 9 -19.35 -25.77 13.18
N GLN A 10 -18.48 -25.04 13.86
CA GLN A 10 -18.66 -23.63 14.21
C GLN A 10 -17.83 -22.68 13.33
N ALA A 11 -17.03 -23.20 12.38
CA ALA A 11 -16.11 -22.39 11.59
C ALA A 11 -16.78 -21.69 10.37
N GLU A 12 -18.03 -22.02 10.06
CA GLU A 12 -18.72 -21.43 8.92
C GLU A 12 -18.77 -19.89 8.99
N GLY A 13 -18.48 -19.24 7.85
CA GLY A 13 -18.46 -17.80 7.70
C GLY A 13 -17.23 -17.12 8.28
N ALA A 14 -16.37 -17.82 9.06
CA ALA A 14 -15.12 -17.29 9.57
C ALA A 14 -14.01 -17.28 8.50
N ILE A 15 -12.92 -16.56 8.75
CA ILE A 15 -11.75 -16.46 7.87
C ILE A 15 -10.68 -17.42 8.38
N LEU A 16 -10.17 -18.30 7.53
CA LEU A 16 -9.09 -19.24 7.87
C LEU A 16 -7.79 -18.46 8.16
N ALA A 17 -7.25 -18.60 9.39
CA ALA A 17 -6.09 -17.83 9.82
C ALA A 17 -4.76 -18.36 9.26
N HIS A 18 -4.64 -19.66 9.05
CA HIS A 18 -3.43 -20.30 8.54
C HIS A 18 -3.74 -21.21 7.36
N SER A 19 -2.84 -21.23 6.37
CA SER A 19 -3.00 -22.18 5.25
C SER A 19 -2.89 -23.61 5.76
N VAL A 20 -3.82 -24.46 5.31
CA VAL A 20 -3.88 -25.89 5.65
C VAL A 20 -3.46 -26.71 4.42
N PRO A 21 -2.44 -27.57 4.53
CA PRO A 21 -2.06 -28.47 3.45
C PRO A 21 -3.16 -29.50 3.19
N LEU A 22 -3.42 -29.78 1.93
CA LEU A 22 -4.36 -30.78 1.44
C LEU A 22 -3.61 -31.79 0.57
N PRO A 23 -4.13 -33.01 0.35
CA PRO A 23 -3.49 -34.01 -0.52
C PRO A 23 -3.20 -33.49 -1.95
N ASN A 24 -4.08 -32.64 -2.48
CA ASN A 24 -3.97 -32.09 -3.84
C ASN A 24 -3.72 -30.57 -3.83
N GLY A 25 -2.98 -30.03 -2.84
CA GLY A 25 -2.69 -28.60 -2.77
C GLY A 25 -2.78 -28.04 -1.37
N ARG A 26 -3.42 -26.88 -1.20
CA ARG A 26 -3.62 -26.25 0.10
C ARG A 26 -4.85 -25.35 0.12
N LEU A 27 -5.55 -25.31 1.23
CA LEU A 27 -6.50 -24.26 1.55
C LEU A 27 -5.71 -23.04 2.05
N ARG A 28 -5.88 -21.89 1.39
CA ARG A 28 -5.08 -20.71 1.67
C ARG A 28 -5.63 -19.94 2.88
N LYS A 29 -4.74 -19.39 3.69
CA LYS A 29 -5.11 -18.39 4.71
C LYS A 29 -5.88 -17.22 4.07
N GLY A 30 -6.80 -16.64 4.81
CA GLY A 30 -7.64 -15.53 4.33
C GLY A 30 -8.88 -15.99 3.55
N CYS A 31 -9.03 -17.29 3.22
CA CYS A 31 -10.27 -17.76 2.63
C CYS A 31 -11.41 -17.76 3.66
N ARG A 32 -12.62 -17.45 3.20
CA ARG A 32 -13.83 -17.59 4.01
C ARG A 32 -14.22 -19.07 4.02
N ILE A 33 -14.43 -19.60 5.23
CA ILE A 33 -14.79 -21.01 5.41
C ILE A 33 -16.29 -21.18 5.12
N GLY A 34 -16.61 -21.98 4.14
CA GLY A 34 -17.97 -22.42 3.82
C GLY A 34 -18.16 -23.92 4.07
N PRO A 35 -19.32 -24.48 3.69
CA PRO A 35 -19.61 -25.90 3.85
C PRO A 35 -18.61 -26.82 3.13
N GLU A 36 -18.11 -26.42 1.95
CA GLU A 36 -17.14 -27.20 1.17
C GLU A 36 -15.78 -27.25 1.86
N GLU A 37 -15.31 -26.11 2.39
CA GLU A 37 -14.06 -26.05 3.17
C GLU A 37 -14.16 -26.89 4.45
N ILE A 38 -15.31 -26.82 5.14
CA ILE A 38 -15.56 -27.65 6.33
C ILE A 38 -15.49 -29.14 5.99
N ALA A 39 -16.15 -29.55 4.91
CA ALA A 39 -16.11 -30.95 4.47
C ALA A 39 -14.70 -31.40 4.11
N THR A 40 -13.94 -30.56 3.41
CA THR A 40 -12.55 -30.79 3.01
C THR A 40 -11.63 -30.94 4.25
N LEU A 41 -11.73 -30.01 5.19
CA LEU A 41 -10.93 -30.00 6.42
C LEU A 41 -11.25 -31.22 7.30
N ARG A 42 -12.53 -31.63 7.39
CA ARG A 42 -12.95 -32.83 8.09
C ARG A 42 -12.43 -34.09 7.40
N GLY A 43 -12.41 -34.13 6.06
CA GLY A 43 -11.91 -35.25 5.28
C GLY A 43 -10.42 -35.55 5.48
N ILE A 44 -9.62 -34.55 5.91
CA ILE A 44 -8.20 -34.73 6.29
C ILE A 44 -7.99 -34.95 7.80
N GLY A 45 -9.08 -35.15 8.57
CA GLY A 45 -9.02 -35.51 10.00
C GLY A 45 -8.90 -34.34 10.97
N LEU A 46 -9.14 -33.09 10.55
CA LEU A 46 -9.15 -31.95 11.47
C LEU A 46 -10.50 -31.89 12.22
N SER A 47 -10.43 -31.60 13.51
CA SER A 47 -11.58 -31.35 14.39
C SER A 47 -11.83 -29.86 14.63
N ASP A 48 -10.77 -29.06 14.53
CA ASP A 48 -10.79 -27.63 14.79
C ASP A 48 -9.82 -26.87 13.86
N VAL A 49 -10.00 -25.57 13.75
CA VAL A 49 -9.19 -24.67 12.95
C VAL A 49 -9.03 -23.32 13.63
N ILE A 50 -7.90 -22.64 13.39
CA ILE A 50 -7.70 -21.26 13.85
C ILE A 50 -8.33 -20.32 12.83
N VAL A 51 -9.23 -19.48 13.30
CA VAL A 51 -9.96 -18.54 12.46
C VAL A 51 -9.94 -17.11 13.01
N ALA A 52 -10.21 -16.17 12.11
CA ALA A 52 -10.63 -14.81 12.45
C ALA A 52 -12.13 -14.66 12.15
N ARG A 53 -12.88 -14.11 13.11
CA ARG A 53 -14.30 -13.82 12.97
C ARG A 53 -14.53 -12.33 13.15
N LEU A 54 -15.00 -11.69 12.10
CA LEU A 54 -15.32 -10.27 12.13
C LEU A 54 -16.65 -10.05 12.85
N GLY A 55 -16.68 -9.08 13.75
CA GLY A 55 -17.90 -8.58 14.36
C GLY A 55 -18.61 -7.54 13.48
N PRO A 56 -19.81 -7.10 13.88
CA PRO A 56 -20.60 -6.12 13.12
C PRO A 56 -19.91 -4.76 12.94
N GLN A 57 -18.97 -4.44 13.80
CA GLN A 57 -18.21 -3.18 13.80
C GLN A 57 -16.83 -3.32 13.12
N ASP A 58 -16.48 -4.50 12.65
CA ASP A 58 -15.20 -4.76 12.02
C ASP A 58 -15.29 -4.59 10.50
N VAL A 59 -14.27 -3.98 9.91
CA VAL A 59 -14.07 -3.86 8.46
C VAL A 59 -13.00 -4.85 8.04
N HIS A 60 -13.26 -5.61 6.98
CA HIS A 60 -12.30 -6.56 6.40
C HIS A 60 -11.02 -5.84 5.94
N GLU A 61 -9.86 -6.49 6.10
CA GLU A 61 -8.54 -5.92 5.85
C GLU A 61 -8.41 -5.26 4.47
N ASP A 62 -8.95 -5.86 3.40
CA ASP A 62 -8.86 -5.30 2.05
C ASP A 62 -9.71 -4.04 1.87
N ALA A 63 -10.91 -4.00 2.45
CA ALA A 63 -11.78 -2.83 2.43
C ALA A 63 -11.17 -1.68 3.25
N ALA A 64 -10.62 -2.00 4.44
CA ALA A 64 -9.96 -1.04 5.30
C ALA A 64 -8.73 -0.42 4.61
N ALA A 65 -7.85 -1.25 4.02
CA ALA A 65 -6.67 -0.77 3.30
C ALA A 65 -7.05 0.12 2.11
N ARG A 66 -8.12 -0.21 1.38
CA ARG A 66 -8.62 0.58 0.26
C ARG A 66 -9.13 1.94 0.73
N THR A 67 -10.01 1.99 1.75
CA THR A 67 -10.55 3.24 2.29
C THR A 67 -9.44 4.19 2.74
N ILE A 68 -8.42 3.66 3.42
CA ILE A 68 -7.28 4.45 3.88
C ILE A 68 -6.45 4.95 2.70
N ALA A 69 -6.17 4.09 1.70
CA ALA A 69 -5.39 4.47 0.52
C ALA A 69 -6.09 5.57 -0.31
N GLU A 70 -7.42 5.47 -0.48
CA GLU A 70 -8.23 6.50 -1.15
C GLU A 70 -8.15 7.84 -0.42
N ALA A 71 -8.20 7.84 0.91
CA ALA A 71 -8.06 9.05 1.71
C ALA A 71 -6.68 9.70 1.55
N LEU A 72 -5.59 8.91 1.49
CA LEU A 72 -4.22 9.41 1.34
C LEU A 72 -4.02 10.26 0.08
N VAL A 73 -4.70 9.92 -1.02
CA VAL A 73 -4.60 10.60 -2.31
C VAL A 73 -5.75 11.57 -2.55
N ALA A 74 -6.61 11.80 -1.57
CA ALA A 74 -7.74 12.71 -1.68
C ALA A 74 -7.28 14.13 -2.04
N GLY A 75 -7.96 14.75 -3.02
CA GLY A 75 -7.58 16.06 -3.55
C GLY A 75 -6.55 16.03 -4.67
N GLN A 76 -5.98 14.86 -5.00
CA GLN A 76 -5.18 14.67 -6.21
C GLN A 76 -6.08 14.37 -7.39
N THR A 77 -5.95 15.14 -8.47
CA THR A 77 -6.75 14.94 -9.70
C THR A 77 -6.17 13.88 -10.62
N ALA A 78 -4.86 13.60 -10.51
CA ALA A 78 -4.16 12.60 -11.32
C ALA A 78 -2.79 12.29 -10.70
N GLY A 79 -2.14 11.24 -11.19
CA GLY A 79 -0.73 10.96 -10.93
C GLY A 79 -0.43 9.94 -9.84
N LEU A 80 -1.41 9.51 -9.04
CA LEU A 80 -1.24 8.45 -8.04
C LEU A 80 -2.25 7.32 -8.27
N ASP A 81 -1.75 6.13 -8.61
CA ASP A 81 -2.53 4.94 -8.91
C ASP A 81 -2.60 4.02 -7.69
N LEU A 82 -3.81 3.66 -7.29
CA LEU A 82 -4.04 2.68 -6.24
C LEU A 82 -4.04 1.27 -6.84
N ARG A 83 -3.17 0.40 -6.34
CA ARG A 83 -3.05 -0.99 -6.78
C ARG A 83 -3.32 -1.95 -5.62
N PRO A 84 -4.55 -2.48 -5.51
CA PRO A 84 -4.86 -3.52 -4.52
C PRO A 84 -4.01 -4.77 -4.78
N VAL A 85 -3.41 -5.31 -3.71
CA VAL A 85 -2.59 -6.54 -3.77
C VAL A 85 -3.31 -7.72 -3.14
N GLY A 86 -4.33 -7.43 -2.32
CA GLY A 86 -5.01 -8.40 -1.47
C GLY A 86 -4.32 -8.57 -0.11
N THR A 87 -4.94 -9.36 0.75
CA THR A 87 -4.47 -9.59 2.13
C THR A 87 -4.18 -8.29 2.89
N GLY A 88 -5.10 -7.33 2.81
CA GLY A 88 -5.02 -6.05 3.52
C GLY A 88 -3.98 -5.09 2.99
N ARG A 89 -3.55 -5.20 1.73
CA ARG A 89 -2.52 -4.33 1.16
C ARG A 89 -3.00 -3.57 -0.07
N VAL A 90 -2.69 -2.27 -0.09
CA VAL A 90 -2.81 -1.41 -1.27
C VAL A 90 -1.49 -0.68 -1.47
N ASN A 91 -0.90 -0.83 -2.65
CA ASN A 91 0.27 -0.06 -3.07
C ASN A 91 -0.20 1.20 -3.82
N ILE A 92 0.53 2.30 -3.62
CA ILE A 92 0.29 3.58 -4.31
C ILE A 92 1.49 3.82 -5.22
N HIS A 93 1.25 3.86 -6.53
CA HIS A 93 2.27 4.06 -7.54
C HIS A 93 2.10 5.41 -8.21
N VAL A 94 3.20 6.00 -8.71
CA VAL A 94 3.13 7.20 -9.52
C VAL A 94 2.80 6.85 -10.97
N ALA A 95 1.83 7.53 -11.57
CA ALA A 95 1.42 7.31 -12.96
C ALA A 95 2.40 7.95 -13.96
N GLU A 96 3.08 9.02 -13.56
CA GLU A 96 4.07 9.75 -14.35
C GLU A 96 5.29 10.10 -13.49
N ALA A 97 6.40 10.47 -14.14
CA ALA A 97 7.60 10.90 -13.44
C ALA A 97 7.36 12.21 -12.69
N GLY A 98 7.84 12.28 -11.44
CA GLY A 98 7.65 13.46 -10.61
C GLY A 98 8.34 13.37 -9.27
N VAL A 99 8.04 14.31 -8.41
CA VAL A 99 8.53 14.40 -7.03
C VAL A 99 7.35 14.17 -6.09
N VAL A 100 7.50 13.24 -5.14
CA VAL A 100 6.44 12.89 -4.20
C VAL A 100 6.47 13.82 -3.00
N GLY A 101 5.38 14.55 -2.79
CA GLY A 101 5.12 15.28 -1.56
C GLY A 101 4.55 14.33 -0.51
N VAL A 102 5.13 14.33 0.68
CA VAL A 102 4.69 13.53 1.84
C VAL A 102 4.49 14.46 3.02
N ASP A 103 3.28 14.49 3.58
CA ASP A 103 3.02 15.15 4.85
C ASP A 103 3.36 14.18 6.00
N ALA A 104 4.57 14.31 6.54
CA ALA A 104 5.06 13.43 7.59
C ALA A 104 4.22 13.49 8.88
N ALA A 105 3.63 14.64 9.20
CA ALA A 105 2.77 14.77 10.38
C ALA A 105 1.50 13.93 10.23
N ARG A 106 0.86 13.97 9.06
CA ARG A 106 -0.32 13.14 8.74
C ARG A 106 0.01 11.66 8.67
N VAL A 107 1.15 11.28 8.08
CA VAL A 107 1.63 9.89 8.05
C VAL A 107 1.83 9.36 9.46
N ASN A 108 2.50 10.11 10.33
CA ASN A 108 2.71 9.74 11.72
C ASN A 108 1.40 9.67 12.51
N ALA A 109 0.49 10.62 12.31
CA ALA A 109 -0.83 10.63 12.95
C ALA A 109 -1.65 9.40 12.54
N LEU A 110 -1.66 9.02 11.25
CA LEU A 110 -2.32 7.82 10.77
C LEU A 110 -1.74 6.56 11.43
N ASN A 111 -0.41 6.41 11.44
CA ASN A 111 0.25 5.25 12.04
C ASN A 111 0.08 5.15 13.56
N ALA A 112 -0.30 6.24 14.22
CA ALA A 112 -0.59 6.26 15.65
C ALA A 112 -2.03 5.86 16.02
N VAL A 113 -2.94 5.71 15.03
CA VAL A 113 -4.35 5.43 15.29
C VAL A 113 -4.57 4.01 15.80
N ASP A 114 -3.99 3.03 15.12
CA ASP A 114 -4.22 1.61 15.41
C ASP A 114 -2.99 0.80 15.00
N PRO A 115 -2.40 -0.02 15.89
CA PRO A 115 -1.21 -0.80 15.58
C PRO A 115 -1.42 -1.84 14.48
N MET A 116 -2.67 -2.16 14.13
CA MET A 116 -2.98 -3.07 13.02
C MET A 116 -3.06 -2.37 11.67
N VAL A 117 -2.95 -1.04 11.63
CA VAL A 117 -2.94 -0.23 10.41
C VAL A 117 -1.56 0.41 10.24
N THR A 118 -0.93 0.17 9.11
CA THR A 118 0.40 0.72 8.82
C THR A 118 0.46 1.36 7.45
N LEU A 119 1.16 2.49 7.38
CA LEU A 119 1.51 3.20 6.16
C LEU A 119 3.02 3.37 6.10
N ALA A 120 3.65 2.91 5.02
CA ALA A 120 5.02 3.21 4.68
C ALA A 120 5.08 4.03 3.40
N THR A 121 5.97 5.03 3.35
CA THR A 121 6.14 5.94 2.22
C THR A 121 7.59 6.06 1.82
N VAL A 122 7.85 6.51 0.60
CA VAL A 122 9.16 7.06 0.25
C VAL A 122 9.46 8.34 1.06
N PRO A 123 10.71 8.77 1.17
CA PRO A 123 11.04 10.08 1.76
C PRO A 123 10.32 11.23 1.06
N ARG A 124 10.02 12.29 1.81
CA ARG A 124 9.48 13.53 1.25
C ARG A 124 10.40 14.07 0.16
N TRP A 125 9.81 14.50 -0.95
CA TRP A 125 10.51 15.04 -2.13
C TRP A 125 11.36 14.00 -2.88
N GLN A 126 11.10 12.72 -2.66
CA GLN A 126 11.70 11.66 -3.46
C GLN A 126 11.23 11.80 -4.91
N ARG A 127 12.20 11.83 -5.86
CA ARG A 127 11.91 11.69 -7.28
C ARG A 127 11.59 10.23 -7.59
N LEU A 128 10.50 10.01 -8.32
CA LEU A 128 10.11 8.70 -8.83
C LEU A 128 9.89 8.76 -10.35
N ALA A 129 10.23 7.67 -11.03
CA ALA A 129 9.84 7.41 -12.41
C ALA A 129 8.42 6.87 -12.48
N ALA A 130 7.77 6.99 -13.64
CA ALA A 130 6.44 6.42 -13.86
C ALA A 130 6.39 4.92 -13.51
N GLY A 131 5.37 4.52 -12.77
CA GLY A 131 5.17 3.16 -12.32
C GLY A 131 5.89 2.78 -11.02
N GLU A 132 6.78 3.61 -10.48
CA GLU A 132 7.43 3.35 -9.18
C GLU A 132 6.46 3.53 -8.02
N MET A 133 6.73 2.83 -6.92
CA MET A 133 5.89 2.83 -5.72
C MET A 133 6.24 4.00 -4.79
N ALA A 134 5.24 4.83 -4.49
CA ALA A 134 5.36 5.96 -3.57
C ALA A 134 5.03 5.58 -2.12
N ALA A 135 4.07 4.68 -1.92
CA ALA A 135 3.63 4.27 -0.60
C ALA A 135 2.95 2.90 -0.62
N THR A 136 2.81 2.29 0.55
CA THR A 136 2.00 1.10 0.76
C THR A 136 1.22 1.20 2.06
N VAL A 137 -0.08 0.94 1.98
CA VAL A 137 -0.95 0.73 3.14
C VAL A 137 -1.01 -0.77 3.41
N LYS A 138 -0.86 -1.17 4.68
CA LYS A 138 -1.01 -2.56 5.11
C LYS A 138 -1.84 -2.62 6.39
N VAL A 139 -2.93 -3.36 6.32
CA VAL A 139 -3.71 -3.81 7.49
C VAL A 139 -3.20 -5.19 7.87
N ILE A 140 -2.74 -5.36 9.11
CA ILE A 140 -2.03 -6.57 9.57
C ILE A 140 -3.02 -7.66 9.99
N ALA A 141 -4.11 -7.27 10.67
CA ALA A 141 -5.18 -8.17 11.09
C ALA A 141 -6.19 -8.43 9.96
N TYR A 142 -6.94 -9.52 10.02
CA TYR A 142 -8.00 -9.86 9.05
C TYR A 142 -9.17 -8.87 9.02
N GLY A 143 -9.29 -8.07 10.08
CA GLY A 143 -10.24 -6.98 10.18
C GLY A 143 -9.89 -6.05 11.32
N VAL A 144 -10.28 -4.79 11.18
CA VAL A 144 -10.08 -3.72 12.15
C VAL A 144 -11.39 -2.97 12.42
N ALA A 145 -11.49 -2.34 13.57
CA ALA A 145 -12.69 -1.59 13.91
C ALA A 145 -12.97 -0.47 12.89
N SER A 146 -14.23 -0.32 12.50
CA SER A 146 -14.65 0.74 11.56
C SER A 146 -14.27 2.13 12.05
N ALA A 147 -14.30 2.36 13.35
CA ALA A 147 -13.84 3.62 13.96
C ALA A 147 -12.35 3.87 13.74
N SER A 148 -11.49 2.82 13.85
CA SER A 148 -10.05 2.93 13.56
C SER A 148 -9.81 3.25 12.08
N VAL A 149 -10.56 2.61 11.17
CA VAL A 149 -10.45 2.90 9.72
C VAL A 149 -10.81 4.34 9.41
N ALA A 150 -11.93 4.82 9.97
CA ALA A 150 -12.38 6.21 9.77
C ALA A 150 -11.38 7.23 10.34
N ALA A 151 -10.86 6.97 11.54
CA ALA A 151 -9.86 7.84 12.16
C ALA A 151 -8.53 7.86 11.39
N ALA A 152 -8.05 6.70 10.91
CA ALA A 152 -6.84 6.61 10.11
C ALA A 152 -7.00 7.31 8.74
N ALA A 153 -8.14 7.13 8.07
CA ALA A 153 -8.47 7.81 6.83
C ALA A 153 -8.50 9.34 7.01
N LEU A 154 -9.13 9.82 8.08
CA LEU A 154 -9.18 11.26 8.40
C LEU A 154 -7.79 11.82 8.71
N ALA A 155 -6.99 11.13 9.53
CA ALA A 155 -5.64 11.55 9.90
C ALA A 155 -4.70 11.61 8.68
N GLY A 156 -4.83 10.66 7.75
CA GLY A 156 -4.01 10.57 6.55
C GLY A 156 -4.52 11.33 5.33
N GLN A 157 -5.69 11.99 5.42
CA GLN A 157 -6.34 12.61 4.26
C GLN A 157 -5.43 13.57 3.51
N GLY A 158 -5.18 13.31 2.21
CA GLY A 158 -4.34 14.16 1.37
C GLY A 158 -2.86 14.18 1.77
N ALA A 159 -2.38 13.17 2.51
CA ALA A 159 -0.98 13.11 2.96
C ALA A 159 0.03 12.90 1.83
N LEU A 160 -0.42 12.40 0.67
CA LEU A 160 0.42 12.13 -0.49
C LEU A 160 0.04 13.00 -1.67
N THR A 161 1.04 13.58 -2.33
CA THR A 161 0.88 14.37 -3.55
C THR A 161 1.96 14.02 -4.56
N LEU A 162 1.64 14.08 -5.85
CA LEU A 162 2.64 13.99 -6.91
C LEU A 162 2.80 15.38 -7.56
N HIS A 163 4.03 15.80 -7.74
CA HIS A 163 4.40 17.03 -8.41
C HIS A 163 5.19 16.69 -9.69
N PRO A 164 4.52 16.54 -10.84
CA PRO A 164 5.22 16.36 -12.11
C PRO A 164 5.93 17.64 -12.52
N PRO A 165 6.96 17.57 -13.38
CA PRO A 165 7.65 18.74 -13.90
C PRO A 165 6.68 19.63 -14.70
N ARG A 166 6.65 20.90 -14.37
CA ARG A 166 5.84 21.89 -15.10
C ARG A 166 6.52 22.38 -16.38
N LEU A 167 7.86 22.48 -16.34
CA LEU A 167 8.68 22.86 -17.48
C LEU A 167 9.14 21.59 -18.20
N ARG A 168 9.16 21.62 -19.52
CA ARG A 168 9.55 20.49 -20.37
C ARG A 168 10.93 20.65 -20.97
N THR A 169 11.51 21.83 -20.87
CA THR A 169 12.86 22.15 -21.36
C THR A 169 13.64 22.90 -20.28
N ALA A 170 14.94 22.70 -20.28
CA ALA A 170 15.90 23.43 -19.45
C ALA A 170 17.13 23.78 -20.29
N ALA A 171 17.75 24.92 -19.99
CA ALA A 171 19.05 25.29 -20.56
C ALA A 171 20.12 25.19 -19.46
N LEU A 172 21.28 24.65 -19.80
CA LEU A 172 22.43 24.58 -18.91
C LEU A 172 23.50 25.54 -19.37
N ILE A 173 23.85 26.51 -18.53
CA ILE A 173 24.97 27.41 -18.71
C ILE A 173 26.08 26.99 -17.76
N GLN A 174 27.25 26.63 -18.29
CA GLN A 174 28.42 26.24 -17.53
C GLN A 174 29.59 27.20 -17.79
N THR A 175 30.23 27.60 -16.70
CA THR A 175 31.55 28.23 -16.80
C THR A 175 32.60 27.11 -16.77
N VAL A 176 33.52 27.14 -17.70
CA VAL A 176 34.60 26.15 -17.84
C VAL A 176 35.95 26.82 -17.62
N THR A 177 36.95 26.04 -17.25
CA THR A 177 38.36 26.45 -17.15
C THR A 177 39.21 25.61 -18.10
N PRO A 178 40.46 25.96 -18.32
CA PRO A 178 41.35 25.12 -19.15
C PRO A 178 41.50 23.69 -18.63
N GLU A 179 41.32 23.47 -17.31
CA GLU A 179 41.46 22.17 -16.64
C GLU A 179 40.14 21.40 -16.53
N ASP A 180 38.99 22.07 -16.67
CA ASP A 180 37.66 21.45 -16.55
C ASP A 180 36.73 21.93 -17.67
N ASP A 181 36.41 21.04 -18.59
CA ASP A 181 35.49 21.27 -19.72
C ASP A 181 33.99 21.20 -19.27
N GLY A 182 33.70 20.95 -18.04
CA GLY A 182 32.33 20.84 -17.51
C GLY A 182 31.58 19.55 -17.92
N GLY A 183 32.21 18.63 -18.66
CA GLY A 183 31.53 17.47 -19.24
C GLY A 183 30.93 16.51 -18.21
N SER A 184 31.54 16.36 -17.03
CA SER A 184 30.99 15.53 -15.96
C SER A 184 29.74 16.16 -15.34
N GLY A 185 29.74 17.46 -15.13
CA GLY A 185 28.59 18.23 -14.65
C GLY A 185 27.43 18.21 -15.63
N HIS A 186 27.71 18.38 -16.91
CA HIS A 186 26.71 18.30 -17.98
C HIS A 186 25.97 16.96 -17.96
N ARG A 187 26.71 15.84 -18.01
CA ARG A 187 26.10 14.48 -17.99
C ARG A 187 25.25 14.22 -16.74
N ALA A 188 25.71 14.70 -15.59
CA ALA A 188 24.96 14.52 -14.34
C ALA A 188 23.62 15.28 -14.35
N ILE A 189 23.59 16.49 -14.89
CA ILE A 189 22.36 17.29 -15.01
C ILE A 189 21.45 16.72 -16.09
N GLU A 190 21.98 16.37 -17.25
CA GLU A 190 21.22 15.74 -18.34
C GLU A 190 20.50 14.48 -17.86
N SER A 191 21.20 13.57 -17.18
CA SER A 191 20.61 12.35 -16.64
C SER A 191 19.45 12.63 -15.66
N ARG A 192 19.59 13.66 -14.80
CA ARG A 192 18.52 14.07 -13.87
C ARG A 192 17.31 14.64 -14.58
N LEU A 193 17.52 15.46 -15.62
CA LEU A 193 16.44 16.04 -16.41
C LEU A 193 15.72 14.98 -17.24
N GLN A 194 16.46 14.07 -17.88
CA GLN A 194 15.90 12.94 -18.62
C GLN A 194 15.00 12.06 -17.73
N ALA A 195 15.42 11.78 -16.50
CA ALA A 195 14.64 11.02 -15.53
C ALA A 195 13.32 11.68 -15.13
N LEU A 196 13.18 13.00 -15.36
CA LEU A 196 11.94 13.77 -15.19
C LEU A 196 11.25 14.07 -16.55
N GLN A 197 11.75 13.53 -17.65
CA GLN A 197 11.25 13.79 -19.01
C GLN A 197 11.35 15.30 -19.39
N VAL A 198 12.39 15.97 -18.92
CA VAL A 198 12.74 17.36 -19.27
C VAL A 198 13.91 17.34 -20.26
N ALA A 199 13.75 17.96 -21.41
CA ALA A 199 14.81 18.06 -22.42
C ALA A 199 15.82 19.14 -22.02
N LEU A 200 17.13 18.81 -22.11
CA LEU A 200 18.21 19.78 -22.00
C LEU A 200 18.47 20.40 -23.39
N GLN A 201 18.54 21.73 -23.43
CA GLN A 201 18.85 22.53 -24.64
C GLN A 201 20.20 23.21 -24.49
#